data_773243dd5ea7deaccbba1da045a33ee8
#
_entry.id   773243dd5ea7deaccbba1da045a33ee8
#
_cell.length_a   1.000
_cell.length_b   1.000
_cell.length_c   1.000
_cell.angle_alpha   90.00
_cell.angle_beta   90.00
_cell.angle_gamma   90.00
#
_symmetry.space_group_name_H-M   'P 1'
#
loop_
_entity.id
_entity.type
_entity.pdbx_description
1 polymer ?
#
loop_
_entity_poly.entity_id
_entity_poly.type
_entity_poly.pdbx_seq_one_letter_code
_entity_poly.pdbx_strand_id
1 'polypeptide(L)'
;GVLVNYTGIACPNLIDQYDQSDLPLTESACGGIFMLPREVYEKVGGFDDDLFLYHEDHDLSWRIRMMGWKLMVLPDSVCYHHYNFNKGVLKFYQSEKNRLHILLKNFECKTLCLIAPAIALVEFSQIVHAFFHGWFLLKLKSYMEIASQAIKISRKRRKIQAARKVADKEIVSLYQSTISVAGLKNPLVDYFLNPILK
;
A
#
# COMPACT_ATOMS: atom_id res chain seq x y z
N GLY A 1 1.30 -8.01 11.02
CA GLY A 1 1.74 -7.49 9.72
C GLY A 1 0.62 -6.78 8.97
N VAL A 2 0.86 -6.44 7.73
CA VAL A 2 -0.10 -5.76 6.85
C VAL A 2 -0.30 -6.59 5.59
N LEU A 3 -1.56 -6.77 5.20
CA LEU A 3 -1.94 -7.37 3.94
C LEU A 3 -2.12 -6.27 2.89
N VAL A 4 -1.60 -6.51 1.70
CA VAL A 4 -1.69 -5.57 0.58
C VAL A 4 -2.41 -6.24 -0.58
N ASN A 5 -3.35 -5.53 -1.19
CA ASN A 5 -3.94 -5.90 -2.47
C ASN A 5 -3.12 -5.27 -3.61
N TYR A 6 -3.09 -5.92 -4.77
CA TYR A 6 -2.34 -5.42 -5.93
C TYR A 6 -2.84 -4.06 -6.46
N THR A 7 -4.01 -3.59 -6.05
CA THR A 7 -4.47 -2.22 -6.30
C THR A 7 -3.90 -1.19 -5.32
N GLY A 8 -2.99 -1.61 -4.44
CA GLY A 8 -2.30 -0.77 -3.47
C GLY A 8 -3.05 -0.55 -2.14
N ILE A 9 -4.24 -1.12 -1.99
CA ILE A 9 -4.97 -1.03 -0.72
C ILE A 9 -4.26 -1.92 0.31
N ALA A 10 -3.90 -1.31 1.44
CA ALA A 10 -3.22 -1.98 2.54
C ALA A 10 -4.13 -2.03 3.77
N CYS A 11 -4.24 -3.19 4.38
CA CYS A 11 -5.08 -3.43 5.56
C CYS A 11 -4.28 -4.16 6.63
N PRO A 12 -4.42 -3.79 7.91
CA PRO A 12 -3.82 -4.55 8.99
C PRO A 12 -4.33 -6.00 8.99
N ASN A 13 -3.41 -6.93 9.25
CA ASN A 13 -3.71 -8.35 9.38
C ASN A 13 -3.98 -8.70 10.85
N LEU A 14 -4.91 -9.61 11.11
CA LEU A 14 -5.19 -10.17 12.44
C LEU A 14 -5.46 -9.09 13.52
N ILE A 15 -6.27 -8.09 13.17
CA ILE A 15 -6.73 -7.09 14.15
C ILE A 15 -7.50 -7.78 15.27
N ASP A 16 -7.31 -7.32 16.51
CA ASP A 16 -7.96 -7.81 17.74
C ASP A 16 -7.67 -9.28 18.09
N GLN A 17 -6.62 -9.87 17.49
CA GLN A 17 -6.11 -11.18 17.88
C GLN A 17 -4.89 -11.00 18.79
N TYR A 18 -5.03 -11.38 20.04
CA TYR A 18 -4.06 -11.05 21.10
C TYR A 18 -2.88 -12.01 21.16
N ASP A 19 -3.08 -13.30 20.95
CA ASP A 19 -1.99 -14.28 21.00
C ASP A 19 -1.64 -14.76 19.60
N GLN A 20 -0.46 -14.37 19.14
CA GLN A 20 0.09 -14.72 17.83
C GLN A 20 1.44 -15.41 17.94
N SER A 21 1.87 -15.79 19.15
CA SER A 21 3.18 -16.40 19.40
C SER A 21 3.39 -17.72 18.65
N ASP A 22 2.29 -18.47 18.43
CA ASP A 22 2.35 -19.74 17.69
C ASP A 22 2.32 -19.59 16.16
N LEU A 23 2.18 -18.36 15.65
CA LEU A 23 2.21 -18.14 14.20
C LEU A 23 3.61 -18.36 13.64
N PRO A 24 3.71 -19.02 12.49
CA PRO A 24 5.01 -19.19 11.84
C PRO A 24 5.56 -17.84 11.38
N LEU A 25 6.88 -17.76 11.32
CA LEU A 25 7.58 -16.66 10.70
C LEU A 25 7.10 -16.50 9.24
N THR A 26 6.45 -15.39 8.93
CA THR A 26 5.85 -15.17 7.60
C THR A 26 6.38 -13.92 6.93
N GLU A 27 6.39 -13.93 5.60
CA GLU A 27 6.70 -12.73 4.85
C GLU A 27 5.57 -11.70 4.97
N SER A 28 5.92 -10.43 5.21
CA SER A 28 5.00 -9.31 5.25
C SER A 28 5.18 -8.39 4.04
N ALA A 29 4.11 -7.74 3.63
CA ALA A 29 4.17 -6.75 2.58
C ALA A 29 4.65 -5.38 3.08
N CYS A 30 4.31 -5.00 4.31
CA CYS A 30 4.74 -3.77 4.97
C CYS A 30 4.47 -3.85 6.49
N GLY A 31 4.88 -2.81 7.21
CA GLY A 31 4.58 -2.66 8.62
C GLY A 31 5.06 -1.32 9.15
N GLY A 32 4.28 -0.73 10.05
CA GLY A 32 4.58 0.58 10.67
C GLY A 32 5.72 0.53 11.70
N ILE A 33 6.07 -0.67 12.18
CA ILE A 33 7.17 -0.88 13.13
C ILE A 33 8.05 -1.99 12.58
N PHE A 34 9.31 -1.67 12.35
CA PHE A 34 10.27 -2.61 11.77
C PHE A 34 11.70 -2.28 12.15
N MET A 35 12.56 -3.26 12.00
CA MET A 35 14.01 -3.12 12.12
C MET A 35 14.65 -3.57 10.80
N LEU A 36 15.64 -2.83 10.32
CA LEU A 36 16.42 -3.21 9.15
C LEU A 36 17.86 -2.72 9.26
N PRO A 37 18.81 -3.38 8.60
CA PRO A 37 20.18 -2.91 8.54
C PRO A 37 20.27 -1.53 7.88
N ARG A 38 21.12 -0.66 8.44
CA ARG A 38 21.33 0.70 7.91
C ARG A 38 21.73 0.69 6.43
N GLU A 39 22.58 -0.22 6.03
CA GLU A 39 23.02 -0.39 4.64
C GLU A 39 21.87 -0.67 3.68
N VAL A 40 20.85 -1.46 4.11
CA VAL A 40 19.64 -1.74 3.33
C VAL A 40 18.83 -0.47 3.18
N TYR A 41 18.63 0.28 4.28
CA TYR A 41 17.89 1.55 4.29
C TYR A 41 18.52 2.56 3.34
N GLU A 42 19.83 2.75 3.41
CA GLU A 42 20.58 3.67 2.54
C GLU A 42 20.54 3.23 1.07
N LYS A 43 20.68 1.93 0.81
CA LYS A 43 20.70 1.38 -0.54
C LYS A 43 19.37 1.50 -1.28
N VAL A 44 18.24 1.44 -0.57
CA VAL A 44 16.91 1.68 -1.15
C VAL A 44 16.54 3.17 -1.18
N GLY A 45 17.36 4.04 -0.59
CA GLY A 45 17.16 5.49 -0.58
C GLY A 45 16.25 5.99 0.53
N GLY A 46 16.07 5.22 1.62
CA GLY A 46 15.30 5.64 2.78
C GLY A 46 13.80 5.81 2.52
N PHE A 47 13.13 6.55 3.40
CA PHE A 47 11.75 6.97 3.19
C PHE A 47 11.64 7.98 2.04
N ASP A 48 10.50 7.97 1.36
CA ASP A 48 10.20 8.94 0.31
C ASP A 48 9.52 10.16 0.92
N ASP A 49 10.19 11.31 0.92
CA ASP A 49 9.72 12.58 1.52
C ASP A 49 8.37 13.06 0.96
N ASP A 50 7.96 12.60 -0.24
CA ASP A 50 6.67 12.94 -0.81
C ASP A 50 5.50 12.17 -0.16
N LEU A 51 5.82 11.13 0.63
CA LEU A 51 4.87 10.26 1.30
C LEU A 51 4.88 10.53 2.83
N PHE A 52 4.61 11.77 3.23
CA PHE A 52 4.72 12.19 4.63
C PHE A 52 3.94 11.32 5.63
N LEU A 53 2.75 10.84 5.25
CA LEU A 53 1.87 10.07 6.15
C LEU A 53 1.01 9.10 5.34
N TYR A 54 0.97 7.84 5.77
CA TYR A 54 0.36 6.68 5.11
C TYR A 54 1.07 6.24 3.83
N HIS A 55 1.25 4.94 3.69
CA HIS A 55 1.94 4.26 2.60
C HIS A 55 3.46 4.51 2.50
N GLU A 56 4.07 5.29 3.41
CA GLU A 56 5.52 5.47 3.45
C GLU A 56 6.25 4.17 3.82
N ASP A 57 5.69 3.39 4.74
CA ASP A 57 6.15 2.08 5.14
C ASP A 57 5.94 1.04 4.04
N HIS A 58 4.79 1.08 3.38
CA HIS A 58 4.48 0.23 2.23
C HIS A 58 5.46 0.50 1.08
N ASP A 59 5.70 1.76 0.73
CA ASP A 59 6.65 2.14 -0.29
C ASP A 59 8.08 1.66 0.00
N LEU A 60 8.55 1.90 1.23
CA LEU A 60 9.87 1.45 1.66
C LEU A 60 9.99 -0.08 1.57
N SER A 61 9.00 -0.78 2.10
CA SER A 61 8.92 -2.25 2.07
C SER A 61 8.92 -2.79 0.65
N TRP A 62 8.20 -2.15 -0.25
CA TRP A 62 8.15 -2.51 -1.67
C TRP A 62 9.54 -2.37 -2.33
N ARG A 63 10.22 -1.23 -2.11
CA ARG A 63 11.56 -0.99 -2.65
C ARG A 63 12.61 -1.95 -2.10
N ILE A 64 12.50 -2.33 -0.82
CA ILE A 64 13.34 -3.37 -0.21
C ILE A 64 13.16 -4.70 -0.97
N ARG A 65 11.92 -5.13 -1.22
CA ARG A 65 11.63 -6.35 -1.97
C ARG A 65 12.08 -6.27 -3.42
N MET A 66 11.92 -5.12 -4.08
CA MET A 66 12.41 -4.92 -5.45
C MET A 66 13.93 -5.12 -5.58
N MET A 67 14.67 -4.92 -4.50
CA MET A 67 16.11 -5.20 -4.43
C MET A 67 16.45 -6.65 -4.08
N GLY A 68 15.45 -7.51 -3.88
CA GLY A 68 15.61 -8.94 -3.59
C GLY A 68 15.73 -9.31 -2.11
N TRP A 69 15.48 -8.37 -1.20
CA TRP A 69 15.42 -8.69 0.23
C TRP A 69 14.02 -9.13 0.67
N LYS A 70 13.98 -9.93 1.73
CA LYS A 70 12.73 -10.39 2.35
C LYS A 70 12.39 -9.53 3.57
N LEU A 71 11.10 -9.41 3.84
CA LEU A 71 10.53 -8.76 5.02
C LEU A 71 9.75 -9.81 5.79
N MET A 72 10.10 -10.02 7.05
CA MET A 72 9.51 -11.07 7.87
C MET A 72 8.78 -10.47 9.05
N VAL A 73 7.66 -11.07 9.44
CA VAL A 73 6.97 -10.78 10.70
C VAL A 73 7.54 -11.71 11.76
N LEU A 74 7.95 -11.14 12.89
CA LEU A 74 8.40 -11.85 14.07
C LEU A 74 7.24 -11.86 15.09
N PRO A 75 6.52 -12.97 15.27
CA PRO A 75 5.36 -13.03 16.16
C PRO A 75 5.70 -12.69 17.62
N ASP A 76 6.87 -13.11 18.09
CA ASP A 76 7.33 -12.85 19.46
C ASP A 76 7.75 -11.40 19.72
N SER A 77 7.89 -10.59 18.66
CA SER A 77 8.23 -9.17 18.78
C SER A 77 6.96 -8.33 18.88
N VAL A 78 6.51 -8.14 20.11
CA VAL A 78 5.23 -7.44 20.39
C VAL A 78 5.46 -5.96 20.60
N CYS A 79 4.67 -5.14 19.93
CA CYS A 79 4.62 -3.70 20.15
C CYS A 79 3.19 -3.22 20.37
N TYR A 80 3.00 -2.45 21.43
CA TYR A 80 1.70 -1.84 21.73
C TYR A 80 1.60 -0.46 21.09
N HIS A 81 0.65 -0.30 20.19
CA HIS A 81 0.44 0.95 19.46
C HIS A 81 -0.94 1.56 19.80
N HIS A 82 -0.93 2.67 20.51
CA HIS A 82 -2.15 3.45 20.78
C HIS A 82 -2.55 4.24 19.53
N TYR A 83 -3.29 3.60 18.63
CA TYR A 83 -3.70 4.21 17.38
C TYR A 83 -5.11 4.77 17.45
N ASN A 84 -5.27 6.06 17.13
CA ASN A 84 -6.58 6.66 16.99
C ASN A 84 -7.07 6.52 15.53
N PHE A 85 -8.07 5.69 15.31
CA PHE A 85 -8.67 5.46 14.00
C PHE A 85 -9.49 6.65 13.47
N ASN A 86 -9.95 7.54 14.35
CA ASN A 86 -10.77 8.69 13.98
C ASN A 86 -9.93 9.90 13.61
N LYS A 87 -9.23 9.84 12.48
CA LYS A 87 -8.38 10.92 11.97
C LYS A 87 -9.05 11.80 10.90
N GLY A 88 -10.37 11.70 10.78
CA GLY A 88 -11.16 12.50 9.84
C GLY A 88 -10.86 12.24 8.36
N VAL A 89 -11.41 13.10 7.51
CA VAL A 89 -11.35 12.95 6.04
C VAL A 89 -9.96 13.16 5.45
N LEU A 90 -9.06 13.87 6.14
CA LEU A 90 -7.68 14.06 5.69
C LEU A 90 -6.90 12.76 5.60
N LYS A 91 -7.25 11.75 6.41
CA LYS A 91 -6.68 10.41 6.31
C LYS A 91 -6.94 9.79 4.94
N PHE A 92 -8.18 9.86 4.47
CA PHE A 92 -8.56 9.30 3.15
C PHE A 92 -7.81 10.00 2.02
N TYR A 93 -7.72 11.34 2.08
CA TYR A 93 -6.99 12.11 1.09
C TYR A 93 -5.51 11.71 1.01
N GLN A 94 -4.80 11.67 2.14
CA GLN A 94 -3.38 11.31 2.17
C GLN A 94 -3.16 9.86 1.73
N SER A 95 -3.97 8.94 2.24
CA SER A 95 -3.88 7.53 1.88
C SER A 95 -4.09 7.33 0.38
N GLU A 96 -5.13 7.94 -0.21
CA GLU A 96 -5.43 7.77 -1.62
C GLU A 96 -4.39 8.41 -2.55
N LYS A 97 -3.94 9.61 -2.22
CA LYS A 97 -2.84 10.27 -2.94
C LYS A 97 -1.59 9.39 -2.94
N ASN A 98 -1.17 8.95 -1.76
CA ASN A 98 0.05 8.17 -1.61
C ASN A 98 -0.06 6.78 -2.24
N ARG A 99 -1.24 6.13 -2.16
CA ARG A 99 -1.52 4.88 -2.84
C ARG A 99 -1.28 4.97 -4.36
N LEU A 100 -1.87 5.98 -5.01
CA LEU A 100 -1.65 6.20 -6.45
C LEU A 100 -0.19 6.51 -6.76
N HIS A 101 0.46 7.33 -5.92
CA HIS A 101 1.87 7.67 -6.07
C HIS A 101 2.75 6.41 -6.08
N ILE A 102 2.59 5.52 -5.11
CA ILE A 102 3.42 4.31 -5.01
C ILE A 102 3.14 3.32 -6.14
N LEU A 103 1.87 3.16 -6.57
CA LEU A 103 1.54 2.31 -7.71
C LEU A 103 2.27 2.79 -8.98
N LEU A 104 2.14 4.08 -9.30
CA LEU A 104 2.78 4.68 -10.48
C LEU A 104 4.30 4.63 -10.42
N LYS A 105 4.88 4.75 -9.23
CA LYS A 105 6.33 4.76 -9.03
C LYS A 105 6.93 3.36 -9.07
N ASN A 106 6.30 2.38 -8.42
CA ASN A 106 6.91 1.10 -8.11
C ASN A 106 6.57 -0.02 -9.09
N PHE A 107 5.36 -0.13 -9.63
CA PHE A 107 5.05 -1.17 -10.62
C PHE A 107 5.75 -0.97 -11.97
N GLU A 108 6.08 -2.06 -12.64
CA GLU A 108 6.47 -2.04 -14.06
C GLU A 108 5.32 -1.56 -14.94
N CYS A 109 5.61 -0.95 -16.10
CA CYS A 109 4.56 -0.47 -17.00
C CYS A 109 3.61 -1.58 -17.46
N LYS A 110 4.16 -2.77 -17.78
CA LYS A 110 3.36 -3.93 -18.19
C LYS A 110 2.36 -4.34 -17.10
N THR A 111 2.79 -4.32 -15.83
CA THR A 111 1.92 -4.64 -14.68
C THR A 111 0.84 -3.60 -14.52
N LEU A 112 1.18 -2.29 -14.59
CA LEU A 112 0.19 -1.21 -14.53
C LEU A 112 -0.87 -1.34 -15.63
N CYS A 113 -0.47 -1.66 -16.86
CA CYS A 113 -1.43 -1.89 -17.95
C CYS A 113 -2.33 -3.09 -17.67
N LEU A 114 -1.77 -4.18 -17.13
CA LEU A 114 -2.53 -5.39 -16.83
C LEU A 114 -3.58 -5.16 -15.73
N ILE A 115 -3.21 -4.46 -14.65
CA ILE A 115 -4.09 -4.21 -13.51
C ILE A 115 -4.92 -2.93 -13.65
N ALA A 116 -4.76 -2.16 -14.74
CA ALA A 116 -5.48 -0.91 -14.96
C ALA A 116 -7.01 -1.04 -14.83
N PRO A 117 -7.68 -2.10 -15.34
CA PRO A 117 -9.12 -2.27 -15.15
C PRO A 117 -9.51 -2.41 -13.68
N ALA A 118 -8.73 -3.16 -12.90
CA ALA A 118 -8.95 -3.32 -11.46
C ALA A 118 -8.72 -2.01 -10.70
N ILE A 119 -7.66 -1.28 -11.04
CA ILE A 119 -7.42 0.07 -10.48
C ILE A 119 -8.61 0.98 -10.80
N ALA A 120 -9.08 1.01 -12.05
CA ALA A 120 -10.20 1.85 -12.46
C ALA A 120 -11.49 1.52 -11.68
N LEU A 121 -11.76 0.24 -11.42
CA LEU A 121 -12.90 -0.20 -10.61
C LEU A 121 -12.78 0.28 -9.17
N VAL A 122 -11.60 0.15 -8.57
CA VAL A 122 -11.33 0.64 -7.21
C VAL A 122 -11.45 2.16 -7.16
N GLU A 123 -10.91 2.89 -8.16
CA GLU A 123 -11.02 4.35 -8.24
C GLU A 123 -12.48 4.79 -8.34
N PHE A 124 -13.27 4.13 -9.18
CA PHE A 124 -14.71 4.41 -9.27
C PHE A 124 -15.42 4.23 -7.93
N SER A 125 -15.16 3.11 -7.26
CA SER A 125 -15.73 2.84 -5.92
C SER A 125 -15.30 3.88 -4.87
N GLN A 126 -14.06 4.32 -4.92
CA GLN A 126 -13.53 5.37 -4.04
C GLN A 126 -14.18 6.74 -4.33
N ILE A 127 -14.44 7.06 -5.59
CA ILE A 127 -15.14 8.29 -5.97
C ILE A 127 -16.58 8.26 -5.43
N VAL A 128 -17.29 7.16 -5.61
CA VAL A 128 -18.64 6.96 -5.09
C VAL A 128 -18.64 7.09 -3.57
N HIS A 129 -17.74 6.39 -2.89
CA HIS A 129 -17.59 6.50 -1.44
C HIS A 129 -17.30 7.93 -1.00
N ALA A 130 -16.38 8.61 -1.67
CA ALA A 130 -16.02 9.99 -1.34
C ALA A 130 -17.20 10.97 -1.47
N PHE A 131 -18.03 10.76 -2.49
CA PHE A 131 -19.22 11.57 -2.72
C PHE A 131 -20.23 11.44 -1.56
N PHE A 132 -20.53 10.22 -1.14
CA PHE A 132 -21.48 9.98 -0.06
C PHE A 132 -20.94 10.29 1.36
N HIS A 133 -19.64 10.35 1.53
CA HIS A 133 -19.01 10.58 2.85
C HIS A 133 -18.33 11.96 2.98
N GLY A 134 -18.64 12.90 2.06
CA GLY A 134 -18.27 14.31 2.21
C GLY A 134 -16.80 14.66 1.97
N TRP A 135 -16.01 13.79 1.29
CA TRP A 135 -14.61 14.08 0.98
C TRP A 135 -14.28 14.06 -0.54
N PHE A 136 -15.30 14.17 -1.37
CA PHE A 136 -15.18 14.15 -2.83
C PHE A 136 -14.18 15.18 -3.37
N LEU A 137 -14.23 16.43 -2.87
CA LEU A 137 -13.29 17.46 -3.30
C LEU A 137 -11.85 17.13 -2.95
N LEU A 138 -11.62 16.46 -1.81
CA LEU A 138 -10.30 15.98 -1.42
C LEU A 138 -9.83 14.83 -2.33
N LYS A 139 -10.75 13.97 -2.78
CA LYS A 139 -10.43 12.93 -3.78
C LYS A 139 -9.99 13.55 -5.10
N LEU A 140 -10.71 14.57 -5.60
CA LEU A 140 -10.30 15.31 -6.79
C LEU A 140 -8.95 16.01 -6.61
N LYS A 141 -8.73 16.61 -5.42
CA LYS A 141 -7.44 17.21 -5.07
C LYS A 141 -6.30 16.20 -5.14
N SER A 142 -6.53 14.95 -4.69
CA SER A 142 -5.49 13.90 -4.77
C SER A 142 -5.06 13.63 -6.21
N TYR A 143 -5.99 13.60 -7.16
CA TYR A 143 -5.66 13.45 -8.59
C TYR A 143 -4.88 14.64 -9.15
N MET A 144 -5.30 15.87 -8.81
CA MET A 144 -4.58 17.07 -9.24
C MET A 144 -3.14 17.10 -8.71
N GLU A 145 -2.93 16.68 -7.46
CA GLU A 145 -1.57 16.60 -6.90
C GLU A 145 -0.72 15.52 -7.59
N ILE A 146 -1.29 14.34 -7.85
CA ILE A 146 -0.56 13.31 -8.61
C ILE A 146 -0.20 13.83 -10.00
N ALA A 147 -1.12 14.50 -10.69
CA ALA A 147 -0.85 15.08 -12.00
C ALA A 147 0.24 16.17 -11.95
N SER A 148 0.21 17.05 -10.96
CA SER A 148 1.23 18.09 -10.76
C SER A 148 2.62 17.51 -10.45
N GLN A 149 2.66 16.36 -9.79
CA GLN A 149 3.90 15.66 -9.43
C GLN A 149 4.37 14.64 -10.48
N ALA A 150 3.69 14.50 -11.61
CA ALA A 150 3.94 13.45 -12.60
C ALA A 150 5.40 13.39 -13.06
N ILE A 151 6.04 14.54 -13.29
CA ILE A 151 7.47 14.61 -13.68
C ILE A 151 8.37 14.10 -12.54
N LYS A 152 8.09 14.48 -11.30
CA LYS A 152 8.84 14.06 -10.12
C LYS A 152 8.70 12.56 -9.90
N ILE A 153 7.46 12.05 -9.96
CA ILE A 153 7.15 10.62 -9.88
C ILE A 153 7.91 9.85 -10.98
N SER A 154 7.87 10.33 -12.22
CA SER A 154 8.57 9.70 -13.34
C SER A 154 10.10 9.66 -13.13
N ARG A 155 10.69 10.71 -12.57
CA ARG A 155 12.15 10.74 -12.26
C ARG A 155 12.48 9.71 -11.15
N LYS A 156 11.69 9.65 -10.08
CA LYS A 156 11.85 8.65 -9.02
C LYS A 156 11.67 7.24 -9.57
N ARG A 157 10.59 7.03 -10.36
CA ARG A 157 10.33 5.76 -11.04
C ARG A 157 11.55 5.27 -11.84
N ARG A 158 12.14 6.11 -12.67
CA ARG A 158 13.31 5.72 -13.48
C ARG A 158 14.45 5.19 -12.62
N LYS A 159 14.75 5.86 -11.49
CA LYS A 159 15.81 5.43 -10.57
C LYS A 159 15.48 4.07 -9.92
N ILE A 160 14.24 3.91 -9.44
CA ILE A 160 13.78 2.69 -8.78
C ILE A 160 13.76 1.52 -9.75
N GLN A 161 13.22 1.72 -10.96
CA GLN A 161 13.15 0.66 -11.97
C GLN A 161 14.53 0.24 -12.49
N ALA A 162 15.47 1.17 -12.58
CA ALA A 162 16.85 0.87 -12.97
C ALA A 162 17.60 0.05 -11.90
N ALA A 163 17.26 0.23 -10.63
CA ALA A 163 17.84 -0.52 -9.51
C ALA A 163 17.13 -1.86 -9.23
N ARG A 164 15.99 -2.11 -9.83
CA ARG A 164 15.15 -3.30 -9.62
C ARG A 164 15.91 -4.59 -9.95
N LYS A 165 15.76 -5.60 -9.09
CA LYS A 165 16.29 -6.95 -9.27
C LYS A 165 15.20 -8.02 -9.34
N VAL A 166 14.02 -7.72 -8.80
CA VAL A 166 12.91 -8.66 -8.67
C VAL A 166 11.72 -8.17 -9.50
N ALA A 167 11.15 -9.06 -10.31
CA ALA A 167 9.98 -8.76 -11.14
C ALA A 167 8.71 -8.55 -10.29
N ASP A 168 7.76 -7.78 -10.82
CA ASP A 168 6.48 -7.55 -10.13
C ASP A 168 5.72 -8.84 -9.82
N LYS A 169 5.84 -9.88 -10.66
CA LYS A 169 5.21 -11.18 -10.43
C LYS A 169 5.55 -11.76 -9.05
N GLU A 170 6.82 -11.66 -8.64
CA GLU A 170 7.28 -12.18 -7.35
C GLU A 170 6.76 -11.33 -6.19
N ILE A 171 6.70 -10.01 -6.37
CA ILE A 171 6.17 -9.09 -5.34
C ILE A 171 4.67 -9.26 -5.18
N VAL A 172 3.93 -9.31 -6.31
CA VAL A 172 2.47 -9.45 -6.31
C VAL A 172 2.03 -10.82 -5.80
N SER A 173 2.86 -11.87 -5.92
CA SER A 173 2.55 -13.18 -5.33
C SER A 173 2.40 -13.15 -3.80
N LEU A 174 2.91 -12.11 -3.15
CA LEU A 174 2.75 -11.87 -1.71
C LEU A 174 1.50 -11.02 -1.39
N TYR A 175 0.86 -10.47 -2.40
CA TYR A 175 -0.32 -9.62 -2.24
C TYR A 175 -1.59 -10.47 -2.30
N GLN A 176 -2.63 -9.96 -1.68
CA GLN A 176 -3.95 -10.60 -1.73
C GLN A 176 -4.72 -10.17 -2.98
N SER A 177 -5.47 -11.11 -3.56
CA SER A 177 -6.43 -10.80 -4.63
C SER A 177 -7.66 -10.06 -4.10
N THR A 178 -8.01 -10.25 -2.82
CA THR A 178 -9.18 -9.62 -2.20
C THR A 178 -8.78 -8.43 -1.33
N ILE A 179 -9.69 -7.47 -1.20
CA ILE A 179 -9.58 -6.36 -0.27
C ILE A 179 -10.32 -6.77 1.00
N SER A 180 -9.60 -6.87 2.11
CA SER A 180 -10.18 -7.14 3.43
C SER A 180 -9.96 -5.92 4.31
N VAL A 181 -11.04 -5.23 4.65
CA VAL A 181 -10.98 -4.13 5.62
C VAL A 181 -11.35 -4.72 6.97
N ALA A 182 -10.35 -5.02 7.79
CA ALA A 182 -10.53 -5.63 9.10
C ALA A 182 -11.50 -4.79 9.96
N GLY A 183 -12.52 -5.44 10.52
CA GLY A 183 -13.53 -4.80 11.37
C GLY A 183 -14.64 -4.05 10.62
N LEU A 184 -14.59 -3.93 9.30
CA LEU A 184 -15.63 -3.29 8.50
C LEU A 184 -16.16 -4.27 7.45
N LYS A 185 -17.37 -4.80 7.68
CA LYS A 185 -18.17 -5.40 6.62
C LYS A 185 -18.59 -4.26 5.69
N ASN A 186 -17.95 -4.16 4.53
CA ASN A 186 -18.33 -3.18 3.52
C ASN A 186 -19.01 -3.94 2.36
N PRO A 187 -20.35 -3.87 2.24
CA PRO A 187 -21.07 -4.59 1.20
C PRO A 187 -20.54 -4.31 -0.21
N LEU A 188 -20.08 -3.10 -0.47
CA LEU A 188 -19.51 -2.69 -1.76
C LEU A 188 -18.19 -3.43 -2.04
N VAL A 189 -17.37 -3.60 -1.03
CA VAL A 189 -16.11 -4.36 -1.13
C VAL A 189 -16.39 -5.85 -1.22
N ASP A 190 -17.22 -6.37 -0.32
CA ASP A 190 -17.42 -7.81 -0.16
C ASP A 190 -18.22 -8.43 -1.31
N TYR A 191 -19.26 -7.75 -1.79
CA TYR A 191 -20.18 -8.27 -2.80
C TYR A 191 -19.91 -7.80 -4.22
N PHE A 192 -19.25 -6.65 -4.42
CA PHE A 192 -18.95 -6.12 -5.75
C PHE A 192 -17.48 -6.17 -6.11
N LEU A 193 -16.60 -5.63 -5.27
CA LEU A 193 -15.18 -5.54 -5.62
C LEU A 193 -14.48 -6.90 -5.54
N ASN A 194 -14.61 -7.61 -4.44
CA ASN A 194 -13.88 -8.86 -4.22
C ASN A 194 -14.21 -9.97 -5.23
N PRO A 195 -15.45 -10.17 -5.69
CA PRO A 195 -15.74 -11.15 -6.74
C PRO A 195 -15.08 -10.84 -8.09
N ILE A 196 -14.83 -9.55 -8.38
CA ILE A 196 -14.22 -9.12 -9.65
C ILE A 196 -12.69 -9.12 -9.57
N LEU A 197 -12.13 -8.90 -8.37
CA LEU A 197 -10.69 -8.83 -8.15
C LEU A 197 -10.02 -10.21 -7.99
N LYS A 198 -10.80 -11.29 -7.77
CA LYS A 198 -10.31 -12.66 -7.73
C LYS A 198 -9.93 -13.20 -9.10
#